data_19791a20ea9d176b14d910a418db0e5f
#
_entry.id   19791a20ea9d176b14d910a418db0e5f
#
_cell.length_a   1.000
_cell.length_b   1.000
_cell.length_c   1.000
_cell.angle_alpha   90.00
_cell.angle_beta   90.00
_cell.angle_gamma   90.00
#
_symmetry.space_group_name_H-M   'P 1'
#
loop_
_entity.id
_entity.type
_entity.pdbx_description
1 polymer ?
#
loop_
_entity_poly.entity_id
_entity_poly.type
_entity_poly.pdbx_seq_one_letter_code
_entity_poly.pdbx_strand_id
1 'polypeptide(L)'
;MQIIPLASTQPNTVPEGAVILFGCFDGVHLGHLALLREAKRLAGETHPIAVWVIDRGSHDSLTTSDEKCRIFAEHGAHCLITEEFEAIRSLTGEEFFRRHVLSLHPSAVVCGFNFRFGVKASCGAGDLADMAEKHGILCSVVPALTVDGMTVSSTAIRAAVREGDTLTAAKLLGRPLSYTSEILHGKQIGRTISHPTVNQRIPQRKIAPPRGVYSCIVTFEKDGQSVTKGGVCNIGSRPTVNDDEGDITLETYLFDFSGDLYGVTVTTSLIEMLRTERRFDSVDALREQIERDEDAALASLRKGRADLNL
;
A
#
# COMPACT_ATOMS: atom_id res chain seq x y z
N MET A 1 2.08 9.80 -13.17
CA MET A 1 0.66 10.00 -12.82
C MET A 1 0.50 11.26 -11.97
N GLN A 2 -0.53 12.04 -12.20
CA GLN A 2 -0.79 13.28 -11.44
C GLN A 2 -1.80 12.98 -10.33
N ILE A 3 -1.53 13.41 -9.09
CA ILE A 3 -2.53 13.42 -8.00
C ILE A 3 -3.30 14.73 -8.12
N ILE A 4 -4.63 14.64 -8.22
CA ILE A 4 -5.52 15.78 -8.36
C ILE A 4 -6.46 15.77 -7.15
N PRO A 5 -6.29 16.69 -6.16
CA PRO A 5 -7.28 16.88 -5.10
C PRO A 5 -8.57 17.44 -5.71
N LEU A 6 -9.72 16.84 -5.43
CA LEU A 6 -10.98 17.28 -6.05
C LEU A 6 -11.39 18.70 -5.62
N ALA A 7 -11.07 19.12 -4.40
CA ALA A 7 -11.27 20.48 -3.92
C ALA A 7 -10.52 21.55 -4.76
N SER A 8 -9.51 21.14 -5.52
CA SER A 8 -8.73 21.98 -6.46
C SER A 8 -9.01 21.67 -7.93
N THR A 9 -9.95 20.74 -8.25
CA THR A 9 -10.28 20.45 -9.64
C THR A 9 -10.96 21.65 -10.30
N GLN A 10 -10.19 22.34 -11.12
CA GLN A 10 -10.78 23.10 -12.21
C GLN A 10 -11.37 22.10 -13.23
N PRO A 11 -12.42 22.45 -13.96
CA PRO A 11 -13.15 21.53 -14.86
C PRO A 11 -12.30 20.74 -15.88
N ASN A 12 -11.03 21.11 -16.07
CA ASN A 12 -10.13 20.55 -17.09
C ASN A 12 -9.00 19.64 -16.53
N THR A 13 -9.05 19.24 -15.26
CA THR A 13 -7.96 18.46 -14.66
C THR A 13 -8.11 16.94 -14.81
N VAL A 14 -9.35 16.45 -14.99
CA VAL A 14 -9.61 15.05 -15.35
C VAL A 14 -9.81 14.99 -16.86
N PRO A 15 -9.10 14.12 -17.57
CA PRO A 15 -9.29 14.00 -19.02
C PRO A 15 -10.75 13.66 -19.36
N GLU A 16 -11.35 14.41 -20.29
CA GLU A 16 -12.70 14.15 -20.76
C GLU A 16 -12.83 12.75 -21.38
N GLY A 17 -13.94 12.08 -21.11
CA GLY A 17 -14.17 10.73 -21.59
C GLY A 17 -13.36 9.67 -20.85
N ALA A 18 -12.77 9.98 -19.71
CA ALA A 18 -12.02 9.00 -18.92
C ALA A 18 -12.93 7.84 -18.44
N VAL A 19 -12.36 6.65 -18.33
CA VAL A 19 -12.96 5.56 -17.54
C VAL A 19 -12.57 5.77 -16.08
N ILE A 20 -13.56 5.92 -15.20
CA ILE A 20 -13.34 6.27 -13.80
C ILE A 20 -13.60 5.09 -12.88
N LEU A 21 -12.62 4.74 -12.02
CA LEU A 21 -12.78 3.76 -10.96
C LEU A 21 -13.13 4.46 -9.65
N PHE A 22 -14.13 3.95 -8.93
CA PHE A 22 -14.56 4.47 -7.63
C PHE A 22 -14.25 3.51 -6.49
N GLY A 23 -13.60 4.00 -5.42
CA GLY A 23 -13.31 3.20 -4.22
C GLY A 23 -12.42 3.89 -3.19
N CYS A 24 -12.15 3.21 -2.07
CA CYS A 24 -11.16 3.66 -1.08
C CYS A 24 -9.73 3.22 -1.46
N PHE A 25 -9.62 2.14 -2.18
CA PHE A 25 -8.38 1.58 -2.71
C PHE A 25 -7.24 1.43 -1.66
N ASP A 26 -7.60 1.17 -0.40
CA ASP A 26 -6.57 0.95 0.61
C ASP A 26 -5.88 -0.40 0.41
N GLY A 27 -4.55 -0.36 0.32
CA GLY A 27 -3.69 -1.49 -0.01
C GLY A 27 -3.50 -1.73 -1.50
N VAL A 28 -4.33 -1.18 -2.40
CA VAL A 28 -4.33 -1.48 -3.85
C VAL A 28 -4.10 -2.97 -4.09
N HIS A 29 -4.94 -3.81 -3.47
CA HIS A 29 -4.85 -5.27 -3.50
C HIS A 29 -5.35 -5.87 -4.82
N LEU A 30 -5.20 -7.18 -5.00
CA LEU A 30 -5.59 -7.88 -6.23
C LEU A 30 -7.03 -7.61 -6.67
N GLY A 31 -7.98 -7.45 -5.73
CA GLY A 31 -9.35 -7.04 -6.04
C GLY A 31 -9.42 -5.64 -6.67
N HIS A 32 -8.64 -4.69 -6.18
CA HIS A 32 -8.53 -3.35 -6.78
C HIS A 32 -7.86 -3.38 -8.16
N LEU A 33 -6.83 -4.22 -8.32
CA LEU A 33 -6.20 -4.43 -9.64
C LEU A 33 -7.15 -5.11 -10.63
N ALA A 34 -8.12 -5.90 -10.16
CA ALA A 34 -9.17 -6.44 -11.01
C ALA A 34 -10.10 -5.34 -11.54
N LEU A 35 -10.44 -4.33 -10.70
CA LEU A 35 -11.19 -3.14 -11.15
C LEU A 35 -10.39 -2.38 -12.23
N LEU A 36 -9.10 -2.17 -11.99
CA LEU A 36 -8.25 -1.47 -12.96
C LEU A 36 -8.12 -2.24 -14.28
N ARG A 37 -8.08 -3.57 -14.22
CA ARG A 37 -8.08 -4.43 -15.40
C ARG A 37 -9.36 -4.28 -16.22
N GLU A 38 -10.49 -4.22 -15.53
CA GLU A 38 -11.79 -3.97 -16.18
C GLU A 38 -11.86 -2.57 -16.78
N ALA A 39 -11.37 -1.56 -16.08
CA ALA A 39 -11.27 -0.21 -16.61
C ALA A 39 -10.39 -0.14 -17.87
N LYS A 40 -9.27 -0.85 -17.91
CA LYS A 40 -8.43 -0.97 -19.11
C LYS A 40 -9.17 -1.60 -20.29
N ARG A 41 -9.95 -2.65 -20.02
CA ARG A 41 -10.77 -3.31 -21.04
C ARG A 41 -11.78 -2.34 -21.64
N LEU A 42 -12.44 -1.51 -20.80
CA LEU A 42 -13.41 -0.51 -21.25
C LEU A 42 -12.77 0.70 -21.92
N ALA A 43 -11.61 1.12 -21.45
CA ALA A 43 -10.88 2.27 -21.99
C ALA A 43 -10.30 1.99 -23.38
N GLY A 44 -9.96 0.73 -23.68
CA GLY A 44 -9.24 0.41 -24.90
C GLY A 44 -7.93 1.19 -25.00
N GLU A 45 -7.60 1.65 -26.20
CA GLU A 45 -6.43 2.49 -26.46
C GLU A 45 -6.75 3.99 -26.51
N THR A 46 -8.04 4.34 -26.40
CA THR A 46 -8.51 5.70 -26.71
C THR A 46 -8.87 6.52 -25.49
N HIS A 47 -9.26 5.90 -24.39
CA HIS A 47 -9.73 6.60 -23.21
C HIS A 47 -8.72 6.55 -22.06
N PRO A 48 -8.44 7.68 -21.42
CA PRO A 48 -7.63 7.70 -20.21
C PRO A 48 -8.35 7.01 -19.05
N ILE A 49 -7.59 6.55 -18.06
CA ILE A 49 -8.10 5.91 -16.85
C ILE A 49 -7.85 6.82 -15.66
N ALA A 50 -8.91 7.18 -14.95
CA ALA A 50 -8.85 7.94 -13.71
C ALA A 50 -9.27 7.08 -12.52
N VAL A 51 -8.56 7.21 -11.40
CA VAL A 51 -8.90 6.52 -10.15
C VAL A 51 -9.43 7.52 -9.16
N TRP A 52 -10.69 7.41 -8.78
CA TRP A 52 -11.33 8.26 -7.79
C TRP A 52 -11.30 7.60 -6.41
N VAL A 53 -10.56 8.19 -5.48
CA VAL A 53 -10.20 7.64 -4.18
C VAL A 53 -10.90 8.41 -3.06
N ILE A 54 -11.59 7.68 -2.17
CA ILE A 54 -12.08 8.22 -0.90
C ILE A 54 -10.97 8.11 0.14
N ASP A 55 -10.46 9.24 0.63
CA ASP A 55 -9.58 9.26 1.81
C ASP A 55 -10.43 9.30 3.08
N ARG A 56 -10.34 8.26 3.88
CA ARG A 56 -11.05 8.15 5.17
C ARG A 56 -10.22 8.64 6.36
N GLY A 57 -9.00 9.10 6.15
CA GLY A 57 -8.10 9.48 7.23
C GLY A 57 -7.76 8.33 8.19
N SER A 58 -7.81 7.08 7.73
CA SER A 58 -7.61 5.88 8.56
C SER A 58 -6.20 5.84 9.18
N HIS A 59 -6.11 5.47 10.46
CA HIS A 59 -4.85 5.28 11.18
C HIS A 59 -4.14 3.94 10.86
N ASP A 60 -4.85 2.99 10.24
CA ASP A 60 -4.34 1.65 9.90
C ASP A 60 -4.33 1.43 8.39
N SER A 61 -3.89 2.41 7.63
CA SER A 61 -3.83 2.32 6.17
C SER A 61 -2.78 1.30 5.72
N LEU A 62 -3.11 0.49 4.73
CA LEU A 62 -2.17 -0.45 4.10
C LEU A 62 -1.21 0.25 3.14
N THR A 63 -1.62 1.40 2.58
CA THR A 63 -0.82 2.21 1.66
C THR A 63 -0.97 3.69 1.95
N THR A 64 0.11 4.43 1.80
CA THR A 64 0.07 5.91 1.75
C THR A 64 -0.54 6.39 0.43
N SER A 65 -0.86 7.68 0.34
CA SER A 65 -1.35 8.28 -0.92
C SER A 65 -0.33 8.19 -2.05
N ASP A 66 0.95 8.42 -1.74
CA ASP A 66 2.05 8.32 -2.72
C ASP A 66 2.27 6.88 -3.20
N GLU A 67 2.18 5.90 -2.30
CA GLU A 67 2.23 4.48 -2.66
C GLU A 67 1.05 4.08 -3.55
N LYS A 68 -0.19 4.53 -3.23
CA LYS A 68 -1.35 4.31 -4.12
C LYS A 68 -1.11 4.88 -5.50
N CYS A 69 -0.66 6.14 -5.55
CA CYS A 69 -0.36 6.84 -6.80
C CYS A 69 0.65 6.06 -7.64
N ARG A 70 1.78 5.65 -7.03
CA ARG A 70 2.82 4.88 -7.71
C ARG A 70 2.29 3.55 -8.24
N ILE A 71 1.59 2.77 -7.40
CA ILE A 71 1.07 1.45 -7.80
C ILE A 71 0.06 1.59 -8.95
N PHE A 72 -0.86 2.54 -8.89
CA PHE A 72 -1.80 2.76 -9.98
C PHE A 72 -1.11 3.23 -11.26
N ALA A 73 -0.06 4.07 -11.17
CA ALA A 73 0.73 4.51 -12.31
C ALA A 73 1.46 3.34 -12.99
N GLU A 74 2.13 2.49 -12.21
CA GLU A 74 2.80 1.28 -12.68
C GLU A 74 1.82 0.33 -13.41
N HIS A 75 0.55 0.39 -13.02
CA HIS A 75 -0.52 -0.39 -13.65
C HIS A 75 -1.33 0.41 -14.68
N GLY A 76 -0.82 1.55 -15.18
CA GLY A 76 -1.36 2.27 -16.34
C GLY A 76 -2.56 3.16 -16.07
N ALA A 77 -2.81 3.59 -14.84
CA ALA A 77 -3.73 4.69 -14.57
C ALA A 77 -3.06 6.05 -14.92
N HIS A 78 -3.84 7.01 -15.40
CA HIS A 78 -3.36 8.30 -15.88
C HIS A 78 -3.40 9.37 -14.78
N CYS A 79 -4.45 9.37 -13.97
CA CYS A 79 -4.58 10.30 -12.85
C CYS A 79 -5.27 9.64 -11.66
N LEU A 80 -5.02 10.20 -10.47
CA LEU A 80 -5.67 9.84 -9.21
C LEU A 80 -6.35 11.08 -8.66
N ILE A 81 -7.65 10.97 -8.43
CA ILE A 81 -8.50 12.02 -7.84
C ILE A 81 -8.71 11.64 -6.39
N THR A 82 -8.39 12.52 -5.46
CA THR A 82 -8.59 12.26 -4.03
C THR A 82 -9.69 13.15 -3.49
N GLU A 83 -10.63 12.54 -2.76
CA GLU A 83 -11.69 13.25 -2.05
C GLU A 83 -11.72 12.82 -0.59
N GLU A 84 -11.80 13.79 0.32
CA GLU A 84 -11.95 13.51 1.74
C GLU A 84 -13.33 12.98 2.06
N PHE A 85 -13.41 11.92 2.88
CA PHE A 85 -14.70 11.33 3.26
C PHE A 85 -15.66 12.37 3.89
N GLU A 86 -15.14 13.31 4.68
CA GLU A 86 -15.94 14.36 5.33
C GLU A 86 -16.68 15.25 4.31
N ALA A 87 -16.10 15.49 3.14
CA ALA A 87 -16.71 16.31 2.09
C ALA A 87 -17.90 15.63 1.41
N ILE A 88 -17.96 14.30 1.45
CA ILE A 88 -18.98 13.52 0.72
C ILE A 88 -19.98 12.79 1.65
N ARG A 89 -19.70 12.65 2.95
CA ARG A 89 -20.47 11.82 3.88
C ARG A 89 -21.95 12.24 4.05
N SER A 90 -22.24 13.51 3.81
CA SER A 90 -23.61 14.07 3.93
C SER A 90 -24.37 14.11 2.62
N LEU A 91 -23.72 13.82 1.49
CA LEU A 91 -24.37 13.86 0.19
C LEU A 91 -25.38 12.72 0.03
N THR A 92 -26.53 13.00 -0.54
CA THR A 92 -27.44 11.96 -1.02
C THR A 92 -26.80 11.19 -2.19
N GLY A 93 -27.35 10.03 -2.57
CA GLY A 93 -26.87 9.28 -3.71
C GLY A 93 -26.90 10.09 -5.01
N GLU A 94 -27.99 10.85 -5.24
CA GLU A 94 -28.13 11.70 -6.43
C GLU A 94 -27.15 12.88 -6.43
N GLU A 95 -26.92 13.53 -5.27
CA GLU A 95 -25.93 14.60 -5.17
C GLU A 95 -24.52 14.10 -5.42
N PHE A 96 -24.18 12.92 -4.85
CA PHE A 96 -22.90 12.26 -5.10
C PHE A 96 -22.74 11.97 -6.60
N PHE A 97 -23.72 11.33 -7.21
CA PHE A 97 -23.68 10.98 -8.62
C PHE A 97 -23.50 12.21 -9.51
N ARG A 98 -24.30 13.26 -9.28
CA ARG A 98 -24.20 14.51 -10.04
C ARG A 98 -22.83 15.17 -9.88
N ARG A 99 -22.30 15.26 -8.65
CA ARG A 99 -21.06 15.99 -8.35
C ARG A 99 -19.80 15.24 -8.70
N HIS A 100 -19.79 13.92 -8.55
CA HIS A 100 -18.57 13.09 -8.65
C HIS A 100 -18.59 12.11 -9.82
N VAL A 101 -19.72 11.97 -10.52
CA VAL A 101 -19.79 11.18 -11.75
C VAL A 101 -20.10 12.07 -12.94
N LEU A 102 -21.27 12.70 -12.98
CA LEU A 102 -21.69 13.49 -14.16
C LEU A 102 -20.77 14.66 -14.46
N SER A 103 -20.30 15.38 -13.43
CA SER A 103 -19.42 16.54 -13.62
C SER A 103 -18.05 16.19 -14.21
N LEU A 104 -17.66 14.92 -14.15
CA LEU A 104 -16.39 14.45 -14.70
C LEU A 104 -16.50 13.93 -16.13
N HIS A 105 -17.70 13.92 -16.71
CA HIS A 105 -18.00 13.48 -18.08
C HIS A 105 -17.31 12.16 -18.47
N PRO A 106 -17.48 11.06 -17.67
CA PRO A 106 -16.82 9.80 -17.93
C PRO A 106 -17.43 9.11 -19.15
N SER A 107 -16.63 8.33 -19.90
CA SER A 107 -17.12 7.37 -20.90
C SER A 107 -17.66 6.11 -20.22
N ALA A 108 -17.10 5.70 -19.10
CA ALA A 108 -17.56 4.60 -18.29
C ALA A 108 -17.13 4.76 -16.83
N VAL A 109 -17.85 4.06 -15.94
CA VAL A 109 -17.51 3.96 -14.51
C VAL A 109 -17.31 2.50 -14.12
N VAL A 110 -16.37 2.25 -13.19
CA VAL A 110 -16.07 0.92 -12.66
C VAL A 110 -16.06 0.97 -11.15
N CYS A 111 -16.75 0.04 -10.50
CA CYS A 111 -16.69 -0.10 -9.05
C CYS A 111 -16.68 -1.56 -8.61
N GLY A 112 -16.33 -1.82 -7.35
CA GLY A 112 -16.46 -3.16 -6.78
C GLY A 112 -17.90 -3.45 -6.35
N PHE A 113 -18.26 -4.73 -6.27
CA PHE A 113 -19.57 -5.22 -5.82
C PHE A 113 -20.02 -4.63 -4.47
N ASN A 114 -19.08 -4.28 -3.61
CA ASN A 114 -19.28 -3.75 -2.26
C ASN A 114 -19.16 -2.22 -2.18
N PHE A 115 -19.12 -1.53 -3.30
CA PHE A 115 -19.06 -0.07 -3.34
C PHE A 115 -20.33 0.52 -2.71
N ARG A 116 -20.14 1.52 -1.84
CA ARG A 116 -21.20 2.23 -1.15
C ARG A 116 -20.96 3.73 -1.21
N PHE A 117 -22.03 4.48 -1.42
CA PHE A 117 -22.03 5.94 -1.46
C PHE A 117 -23.35 6.51 -0.94
N GLY A 118 -23.45 7.83 -0.92
CA GLY A 118 -24.60 8.50 -0.33
C GLY A 118 -24.60 8.48 1.19
N VAL A 119 -25.40 9.36 1.79
CA VAL A 119 -25.51 9.52 3.24
C VAL A 119 -25.82 8.16 3.91
N LYS A 120 -25.05 7.84 4.97
CA LYS A 120 -25.12 6.55 5.68
C LYS A 120 -24.98 5.32 4.78
N ALA A 121 -24.23 5.44 3.68
CA ALA A 121 -24.03 4.36 2.71
C ALA A 121 -25.37 3.82 2.13
N SER A 122 -26.32 4.71 1.87
CA SER A 122 -27.68 4.39 1.43
C SER A 122 -27.75 3.78 0.03
N CYS A 123 -26.74 4.03 -0.82
CA CYS A 123 -26.64 3.54 -2.19
C CYS A 123 -25.50 2.54 -2.34
N GLY A 124 -25.68 1.56 -3.23
CA GLY A 124 -24.68 0.55 -3.56
C GLY A 124 -24.26 0.56 -5.02
N ALA A 125 -23.50 -0.47 -5.42
CA ALA A 125 -23.02 -0.63 -6.78
C ALA A 125 -24.16 -0.76 -7.81
N GLY A 126 -25.28 -1.40 -7.44
CA GLY A 126 -26.48 -1.48 -8.29
C GLY A 126 -27.11 -0.11 -8.54
N ASP A 127 -27.26 0.70 -7.47
CA ASP A 127 -27.81 2.06 -7.62
C ASP A 127 -26.91 2.93 -8.51
N LEU A 128 -25.58 2.76 -8.43
CA LEU A 128 -24.64 3.45 -9.31
C LEU A 128 -24.86 3.03 -10.77
N ALA A 129 -25.06 1.74 -11.02
CA ALA A 129 -25.30 1.21 -12.36
C ALA A 129 -26.62 1.76 -12.94
N ASP A 130 -27.70 1.75 -12.15
CA ASP A 130 -29.01 2.26 -12.56
C ASP A 130 -28.97 3.77 -12.86
N MET A 131 -28.25 4.53 -12.05
CA MET A 131 -28.05 5.97 -12.29
C MET A 131 -27.21 6.23 -13.55
N ALA A 132 -26.14 5.47 -13.75
CA ALA A 132 -25.28 5.58 -14.92
C ALA A 132 -26.04 5.26 -16.21
N GLU A 133 -26.83 4.18 -16.24
CA GLU A 133 -27.65 3.79 -17.38
C GLU A 133 -28.61 4.89 -17.81
N LYS A 134 -29.32 5.53 -16.86
CA LYS A 134 -30.22 6.65 -17.13
C LYS A 134 -29.56 7.84 -17.83
N HIS A 135 -28.24 7.96 -17.70
CA HIS A 135 -27.45 9.03 -18.31
C HIS A 135 -26.60 8.55 -19.50
N GLY A 136 -26.80 7.31 -19.97
CA GLY A 136 -26.06 6.74 -21.09
C GLY A 136 -24.58 6.45 -20.78
N ILE A 137 -24.21 6.34 -19.49
CA ILE A 137 -22.85 6.03 -19.03
C ILE A 137 -22.77 4.53 -18.77
N LEU A 138 -21.78 3.86 -19.35
CA LEU A 138 -21.51 2.44 -19.08
C LEU A 138 -21.01 2.27 -17.63
N CYS A 139 -21.65 1.38 -16.87
CA CYS A 139 -21.19 1.02 -15.53
C CYS A 139 -20.82 -0.46 -15.45
N SER A 140 -19.61 -0.77 -14.98
CA SER A 140 -19.17 -2.14 -14.73
C SER A 140 -18.97 -2.39 -13.24
N VAL A 141 -19.68 -3.39 -12.71
CA VAL A 141 -19.54 -3.81 -11.31
C VAL A 141 -18.72 -5.09 -11.24
N VAL A 142 -17.51 -4.98 -10.68
CA VAL A 142 -16.58 -6.10 -10.59
C VAL A 142 -16.88 -6.96 -9.36
N PRO A 143 -17.03 -8.30 -9.53
CA PRO A 143 -17.33 -9.20 -8.43
C PRO A 143 -16.16 -9.36 -7.46
N ALA A 144 -16.43 -9.99 -6.30
CA ALA A 144 -15.39 -10.34 -5.34
C ALA A 144 -14.33 -11.26 -5.97
N LEU A 145 -13.06 -10.97 -5.70
CA LEU A 145 -11.95 -11.86 -6.04
C LEU A 145 -11.60 -12.74 -4.83
N THR A 146 -11.33 -14.01 -5.07
CA THR A 146 -10.84 -14.94 -4.06
C THR A 146 -9.44 -15.45 -4.43
N VAL A 147 -8.58 -15.63 -3.44
CA VAL A 147 -7.25 -16.24 -3.56
C VAL A 147 -7.14 -17.31 -2.48
N ASP A 148 -6.82 -18.54 -2.84
CA ASP A 148 -6.73 -19.69 -1.94
C ASP A 148 -8.02 -19.86 -1.07
N GLY A 149 -9.21 -19.58 -1.63
CA GLY A 149 -10.50 -19.64 -0.93
C GLY A 149 -10.82 -18.44 -0.04
N MET A 150 -9.91 -17.47 0.12
CA MET A 150 -10.11 -16.25 0.90
C MET A 150 -10.58 -15.11 0.02
N THR A 151 -11.60 -14.36 0.46
CA THR A 151 -12.01 -13.13 -0.22
C THR A 151 -10.96 -12.04 -0.04
N VAL A 152 -10.46 -11.51 -1.15
CA VAL A 152 -9.49 -10.41 -1.16
C VAL A 152 -10.15 -9.12 -0.70
N SER A 153 -9.68 -8.58 0.43
CA SER A 153 -10.17 -7.31 0.98
C SER A 153 -9.13 -6.64 1.87
N SER A 154 -9.18 -5.31 2.01
CA SER A 154 -8.32 -4.57 2.95
C SER A 154 -8.48 -5.05 4.39
N THR A 155 -9.66 -5.52 4.78
CA THR A 155 -9.93 -6.08 6.13
C THR A 155 -9.17 -7.37 6.34
N ALA A 156 -9.24 -8.33 5.41
CA ALA A 156 -8.51 -9.59 5.50
C ALA A 156 -6.98 -9.36 5.52
N ILE A 157 -6.50 -8.43 4.70
CA ILE A 157 -5.08 -8.07 4.65
C ILE A 157 -4.62 -7.46 5.97
N ARG A 158 -5.39 -6.51 6.56
CA ARG A 158 -5.04 -5.95 7.89
C ARG A 158 -5.03 -7.01 8.98
N ALA A 159 -5.95 -7.97 8.95
CA ALA A 159 -5.95 -9.09 9.90
C ALA A 159 -4.65 -9.89 9.78
N ALA A 160 -4.25 -10.31 8.58
CA ALA A 160 -3.00 -11.02 8.34
C ALA A 160 -1.77 -10.18 8.79
N VAL A 161 -1.74 -8.88 8.50
CA VAL A 161 -0.65 -8.00 8.95
C VAL A 161 -0.55 -7.93 10.47
N ARG A 162 -1.68 -7.80 11.19
CA ARG A 162 -1.69 -7.74 12.66
C ARG A 162 -1.26 -9.04 13.31
N GLU A 163 -1.44 -10.16 12.64
CA GLU A 163 -0.99 -11.48 13.09
C GLU A 163 0.47 -11.79 12.71
N GLY A 164 1.11 -10.91 11.94
CA GLY A 164 2.47 -11.13 11.42
C GLY A 164 2.53 -12.07 10.21
N ASP A 165 1.39 -12.49 9.69
CA ASP A 165 1.30 -13.32 8.49
C ASP A 165 1.49 -12.48 7.22
N THR A 166 2.76 -12.10 7.01
CA THR A 166 3.15 -11.28 5.85
C THR A 166 3.01 -12.04 4.53
N LEU A 167 3.08 -13.37 4.55
CA LEU A 167 2.91 -14.20 3.35
C LEU A 167 1.46 -14.17 2.85
N THR A 168 0.49 -14.37 3.74
CA THR A 168 -0.93 -14.23 3.39
C THR A 168 -1.26 -12.80 2.97
N ALA A 169 -0.74 -11.79 3.69
CA ALA A 169 -0.91 -10.40 3.29
C ALA A 169 -0.37 -10.15 1.86
N ALA A 170 0.82 -10.66 1.54
CA ALA A 170 1.43 -10.51 0.22
C ALA A 170 0.62 -11.22 -0.89
N LYS A 171 0.11 -12.43 -0.64
CA LYS A 171 -0.77 -13.15 -1.58
C LYS A 171 -2.03 -12.36 -1.91
N LEU A 172 -2.68 -11.76 -0.91
CA LEU A 172 -3.90 -10.98 -1.11
C LEU A 172 -3.61 -9.60 -1.75
N LEU A 173 -2.48 -8.98 -1.43
CA LEU A 173 -2.01 -7.74 -2.05
C LEU A 173 -1.55 -7.95 -3.50
N GLY A 174 -1.02 -9.13 -3.84
CA GLY A 174 -0.29 -9.40 -5.08
C GLY A 174 1.15 -8.89 -5.07
N ARG A 175 1.66 -8.47 -3.92
CA ARG A 175 3.03 -8.00 -3.67
C ARG A 175 3.32 -7.99 -2.16
N PRO A 176 4.58 -7.99 -1.73
CA PRO A 176 4.93 -7.85 -0.33
C PRO A 176 4.39 -6.56 0.30
N LEU A 177 4.07 -6.60 1.59
CA LEU A 177 3.81 -5.39 2.39
C LEU A 177 5.11 -4.58 2.47
N SER A 178 5.07 -3.32 2.08
CA SER A 178 6.27 -2.48 1.99
C SER A 178 6.11 -1.15 2.71
N TYR A 179 7.23 -0.56 3.11
CA TYR A 179 7.33 0.75 3.77
C TYR A 179 8.34 1.60 3.01
N THR A 180 7.89 2.74 2.52
CA THR A 180 8.75 3.70 1.80
C THR A 180 8.95 4.92 2.66
N SER A 181 10.21 5.21 3.05
CA SER A 181 10.59 6.41 3.79
C SER A 181 12.09 6.67 3.67
N GLU A 182 12.52 7.84 4.10
CA GLU A 182 13.92 8.24 4.13
C GLU A 182 14.68 7.50 5.24
N ILE A 183 15.95 7.16 4.98
CA ILE A 183 16.87 6.62 5.99
C ILE A 183 17.30 7.70 6.96
N LEU A 184 17.06 7.44 8.24
CA LEU A 184 17.36 8.34 9.35
C LEU A 184 18.64 7.91 10.08
N HIS A 185 19.28 8.89 10.75
CA HIS A 185 20.38 8.60 11.65
C HIS A 185 19.92 7.77 12.85
N GLY A 186 20.48 6.56 13.01
CA GLY A 186 20.25 5.66 14.14
C GLY A 186 21.26 5.83 15.27
N LYS A 187 21.10 5.06 16.36
CA LYS A 187 22.06 4.99 17.48
C LYS A 187 23.39 4.30 17.10
N GLN A 188 23.53 3.80 15.89
CA GLN A 188 24.73 3.16 15.30
C GLN A 188 25.28 1.97 16.12
N ILE A 189 24.47 1.33 16.95
CA ILE A 189 24.88 0.18 17.79
C ILE A 189 25.34 -0.99 16.90
N GLY A 190 24.72 -1.20 15.74
CA GLY A 190 25.09 -2.24 14.78
C GLY A 190 26.54 -2.14 14.27
N ARG A 191 27.15 -0.93 14.27
CA ARG A 191 28.55 -0.77 13.91
C ARG A 191 29.53 -1.44 14.89
N THR A 192 29.14 -1.53 16.17
CA THR A 192 29.98 -2.15 17.21
C THR A 192 30.01 -3.68 17.12
N ILE A 193 29.03 -4.27 16.43
CA ILE A 193 28.91 -5.71 16.23
C ILE A 193 29.11 -6.13 14.77
N SER A 194 29.72 -5.27 13.94
CA SER A 194 30.02 -5.50 12.51
C SER A 194 28.80 -5.73 11.60
N HIS A 195 27.60 -5.32 12.04
CA HIS A 195 26.35 -5.40 11.27
C HIS A 195 25.71 -4.01 11.16
N PRO A 196 26.22 -3.14 10.26
CA PRO A 196 25.69 -1.79 10.10
C PRO A 196 24.24 -1.86 9.59
N THR A 197 23.33 -1.20 10.31
CA THR A 197 21.90 -1.16 9.99
C THR A 197 21.49 0.22 9.47
N VAL A 198 20.50 0.22 8.60
CA VAL A 198 19.78 1.43 8.18
C VAL A 198 18.46 1.54 8.96
N ASN A 199 18.05 2.76 9.26
CA ASN A 199 16.91 3.02 10.11
C ASN A 199 15.86 3.80 9.34
N GLN A 200 14.62 3.30 9.33
CA GLN A 200 13.43 3.95 8.76
C GLN A 200 12.35 4.12 9.82
N ARG A 201 11.47 5.10 9.63
CA ARG A 201 10.18 5.16 10.35
C ARG A 201 9.07 4.55 9.50
N ILE A 202 8.14 3.85 10.13
CA ILE A 202 6.88 3.53 9.47
C ILE A 202 6.13 4.85 9.25
N PRO A 203 5.67 5.13 8.02
CA PRO A 203 4.90 6.33 7.74
C PRO A 203 3.67 6.45 8.65
N GLN A 204 3.37 7.67 9.12
CA GLN A 204 2.19 7.92 9.94
C GLN A 204 0.93 7.34 9.29
N ARG A 205 0.00 6.85 10.10
CA ARG A 205 -1.26 6.22 9.69
C ARG A 205 -1.10 4.91 8.93
N LYS A 206 0.12 4.44 8.65
CA LYS A 206 0.32 3.14 8.01
C LYS A 206 0.34 2.04 9.06
N ILE A 207 -0.37 0.92 8.78
CA ILE A 207 -0.40 -0.24 9.67
C ILE A 207 1.00 -0.79 9.89
N ALA A 208 1.33 -1.10 11.14
CA ALA A 208 2.55 -1.79 11.50
C ALA A 208 2.25 -3.26 11.81
N PRO A 209 3.08 -4.21 11.37
CA PRO A 209 2.98 -5.60 11.82
C PRO A 209 3.52 -5.73 13.26
N PRO A 210 3.37 -6.89 13.91
CA PRO A 210 3.92 -7.14 15.24
C PRO A 210 5.43 -6.87 15.30
N ARG A 211 5.89 -6.45 16.48
CA ARG A 211 7.32 -6.29 16.74
C ARG A 211 8.03 -7.63 16.60
N GLY A 212 9.18 -7.62 15.93
CA GLY A 212 9.92 -8.83 15.67
C GLY A 212 10.93 -8.68 14.54
N VAL A 213 11.52 -9.78 14.16
CA VAL A 213 12.52 -9.88 13.11
C VAL A 213 11.90 -10.49 11.87
N TYR A 214 12.14 -9.84 10.74
CA TYR A 214 11.58 -10.20 9.44
C TYR A 214 12.69 -10.36 8.40
N SER A 215 12.52 -11.29 7.48
CA SER A 215 13.25 -11.26 6.22
C SER A 215 12.65 -10.16 5.33
N CYS A 216 13.48 -9.44 4.60
CA CYS A 216 13.02 -8.32 3.79
C CYS A 216 13.85 -8.14 2.51
N ILE A 217 13.26 -7.40 1.58
CA ILE A 217 13.93 -6.90 0.38
C ILE A 217 13.89 -5.37 0.47
N VAL A 218 15.06 -4.73 0.25
CA VAL A 218 15.18 -3.27 0.25
C VAL A 218 15.56 -2.80 -1.14
N THR A 219 14.78 -1.87 -1.68
CA THR A 219 15.00 -1.25 -2.99
C THR A 219 15.22 0.25 -2.82
N PHE A 220 16.23 0.79 -3.49
CA PHE A 220 16.56 2.22 -3.50
C PHE A 220 17.26 2.62 -4.80
N GLU A 221 17.24 3.91 -5.10
CA GLU A 221 17.99 4.48 -6.22
C GLU A 221 19.39 4.88 -5.78
N LYS A 222 20.41 4.47 -6.54
CA LYS A 222 21.80 4.89 -6.35
C LYS A 222 22.42 5.14 -7.71
N ASP A 223 23.01 6.32 -7.88
CA ASP A 223 23.65 6.74 -9.14
C ASP A 223 22.76 6.58 -10.39
N GLY A 224 21.44 6.82 -10.22
CA GLY A 224 20.44 6.70 -11.29
C GLY A 224 20.07 5.25 -11.65
N GLN A 225 20.47 4.27 -10.82
CA GLN A 225 20.12 2.87 -10.98
C GLN A 225 19.34 2.36 -9.79
N SER A 226 18.34 1.52 -10.06
CA SER A 226 17.59 0.83 -9.01
C SER A 226 18.41 -0.33 -8.47
N VAL A 227 18.68 -0.30 -7.15
CA VAL A 227 19.44 -1.32 -6.43
C VAL A 227 18.49 -2.09 -5.51
N THR A 228 18.54 -3.41 -5.57
CA THR A 228 17.75 -4.29 -4.71
C THR A 228 18.66 -5.20 -3.90
N LYS A 229 18.47 -5.22 -2.58
CA LYS A 229 19.22 -6.05 -1.62
C LYS A 229 18.29 -6.83 -0.71
N GLY A 230 18.67 -8.07 -0.39
CA GLY A 230 18.05 -8.81 0.71
C GLY A 230 18.54 -8.33 2.06
N GLY A 231 17.79 -8.61 3.13
CA GLY A 231 18.20 -8.21 4.47
C GLY A 231 17.36 -8.82 5.59
N VAL A 232 17.75 -8.50 6.80
CA VAL A 232 17.02 -8.77 8.04
C VAL A 232 16.54 -7.45 8.63
N CYS A 233 15.25 -7.33 8.89
CA CYS A 233 14.62 -6.13 9.43
C CYS A 233 14.07 -6.41 10.84
N ASN A 234 14.52 -5.67 11.84
CA ASN A 234 13.90 -5.62 13.15
C ASN A 234 12.88 -4.49 13.20
N ILE A 235 11.63 -4.83 13.52
CA ILE A 235 10.55 -3.87 13.76
C ILE A 235 10.39 -3.71 15.26
N GLY A 236 10.66 -2.51 15.74
CA GLY A 236 10.62 -2.17 17.16
C GLY A 236 10.09 -0.77 17.42
N SER A 237 9.94 -0.40 18.69
CA SER A 237 9.61 0.97 19.07
C SER A 237 10.85 1.70 19.57
N ARG A 238 10.99 2.98 19.19
CA ARG A 238 11.91 3.91 19.86
C ARG A 238 11.14 4.67 20.93
N PRO A 239 11.58 4.63 22.20
CA PRO A 239 11.10 5.57 23.19
C PRO A 239 11.49 6.99 22.73
N THR A 240 10.55 7.83 22.41
CA THR A 240 10.76 9.27 22.23
C THR A 240 10.32 9.98 23.50
N VAL A 241 11.05 11.04 23.87
CA VAL A 241 10.85 11.77 25.15
C VAL A 241 9.50 12.48 25.21
N ASN A 242 8.76 12.60 24.09
CA ASN A 242 7.57 13.44 23.93
C ASN A 242 6.29 12.74 23.42
N ASP A 243 6.30 11.42 23.14
CA ASP A 243 5.11 10.73 22.63
C ASP A 243 4.83 9.46 23.45
N ASP A 244 3.60 9.32 23.94
CA ASP A 244 3.13 8.14 24.70
C ASP A 244 3.08 6.85 23.84
N GLU A 245 3.07 6.98 22.52
CA GLU A 245 3.26 5.89 21.55
C GLU A 245 4.58 6.11 20.80
N GLY A 246 5.66 5.47 21.23
CA GLY A 246 6.97 5.58 20.59
C GLY A 246 6.91 5.23 19.10
N ASP A 247 7.61 6.02 18.27
CA ASP A 247 7.73 5.77 16.82
C ASP A 247 8.12 4.31 16.54
N ILE A 248 7.34 3.62 15.70
CA ILE A 248 7.69 2.29 15.22
C ILE A 248 8.74 2.46 14.11
N THR A 249 9.86 1.78 14.28
CA THR A 249 11.00 1.86 13.36
C THR A 249 11.34 0.50 12.78
N LEU A 250 11.86 0.56 11.55
CA LEU A 250 12.50 -0.57 10.88
C LEU A 250 14.00 -0.35 10.98
N GLU A 251 14.71 -1.28 11.62
CA GLU A 251 16.16 -1.32 11.67
C GLU A 251 16.64 -2.51 10.83
N THR A 252 17.21 -2.22 9.64
CA THR A 252 17.48 -3.23 8.63
C THR A 252 18.97 -3.39 8.38
N TYR A 253 19.48 -4.62 8.51
CA TYR A 253 20.79 -5.04 8.01
C TYR A 253 20.66 -5.53 6.57
N LEU A 254 21.47 -4.97 5.67
CA LEU A 254 21.46 -5.29 4.23
C LEU A 254 22.58 -6.29 3.91
N PHE A 255 22.24 -7.38 3.25
CA PHE A 255 23.22 -8.37 2.79
C PHE A 255 24.08 -7.81 1.65
N ASP A 256 25.37 -8.10 1.71
CA ASP A 256 26.33 -7.73 0.67
C ASP A 256 26.25 -6.26 0.26
N PHE A 257 26.04 -5.38 1.23
CA PHE A 257 26.01 -3.95 1.00
C PHE A 257 26.93 -3.20 1.96
N SER A 258 27.78 -2.37 1.37
CA SER A 258 28.58 -1.38 2.09
C SER A 258 28.37 -0.02 1.45
N GLY A 259 28.00 0.97 2.23
CA GLY A 259 27.76 2.33 1.75
C GLY A 259 26.92 3.14 2.70
N ASP A 260 26.78 4.42 2.39
CA ASP A 260 25.92 5.34 3.12
C ASP A 260 24.60 5.51 2.37
N LEU A 261 23.49 5.41 3.11
CA LEU A 261 22.13 5.62 2.62
C LEU A 261 21.38 6.72 3.40
N TYR A 262 22.06 7.49 4.23
CA TYR A 262 21.41 8.59 4.97
C TYR A 262 20.79 9.60 4.00
N GLY A 263 19.55 9.98 4.27
CA GLY A 263 18.78 10.87 3.41
C GLY A 263 18.24 10.22 2.12
N VAL A 264 18.58 8.95 1.86
CA VAL A 264 18.05 8.23 0.71
C VAL A 264 16.67 7.68 1.05
N THR A 265 15.71 7.88 0.15
CA THR A 265 14.40 7.20 0.24
C THR A 265 14.54 5.75 -0.19
N VAL A 266 14.18 4.82 0.68
CA VAL A 266 14.21 3.39 0.41
C VAL A 266 12.83 2.75 0.61
N THR A 267 12.57 1.67 -0.11
CA THR A 267 11.39 0.83 0.08
C THR A 267 11.81 -0.50 0.70
N THR A 268 11.39 -0.75 1.93
CA THR A 268 11.58 -2.05 2.61
C THR A 268 10.32 -2.88 2.49
N SER A 269 10.42 -4.02 1.81
CA SER A 269 9.36 -4.99 1.55
C SER A 269 9.55 -6.18 2.48
N LEU A 270 8.58 -6.45 3.37
CA LEU A 270 8.62 -7.58 4.30
C LEU A 270 8.21 -8.86 3.60
N ILE A 271 8.99 -9.91 3.78
CA ILE A 271 8.71 -11.23 3.19
C ILE A 271 8.09 -12.16 4.24
N GLU A 272 8.79 -12.46 5.33
CA GLU A 272 8.34 -13.39 6.34
C GLU A 272 8.77 -12.97 7.74
N MET A 273 7.89 -13.15 8.74
CA MET A 273 8.24 -12.98 10.14
C MET A 273 9.07 -14.17 10.61
N LEU A 274 10.32 -13.94 10.99
CA LEU A 274 11.25 -15.00 11.43
C LEU A 274 11.04 -15.33 12.91
N ARG A 275 10.81 -14.31 13.73
CA ARG A 275 10.56 -14.46 15.18
C ARG A 275 10.04 -13.16 15.81
N THR A 276 9.50 -13.26 17.03
CA THR A 276 9.19 -12.10 17.87
C THR A 276 10.45 -11.48 18.49
N GLU A 277 10.34 -10.26 19.02
CA GLU A 277 11.39 -9.63 19.83
C GLU A 277 11.68 -10.45 21.08
N ARG A 278 12.96 -10.49 21.46
CA ARG A 278 13.41 -11.09 22.73
C ARG A 278 14.60 -10.33 23.31
N ARG A 279 14.79 -10.44 24.63
CA ARG A 279 15.98 -9.93 25.32
C ARG A 279 17.08 -10.97 25.32
N PHE A 280 18.33 -10.50 25.36
CA PHE A 280 19.52 -11.36 25.41
C PHE A 280 20.32 -11.03 26.65
N ASP A 281 20.83 -12.05 27.31
CA ASP A 281 21.58 -11.93 28.58
C ASP A 281 23.05 -11.53 28.33
N SER A 282 23.55 -11.66 27.10
CA SER A 282 24.90 -11.29 26.73
C SER A 282 25.00 -10.81 25.26
N VAL A 283 26.06 -10.09 24.94
CA VAL A 283 26.38 -9.64 23.57
C VAL A 283 26.67 -10.86 22.66
N ASP A 284 27.30 -11.91 23.20
CA ASP A 284 27.60 -13.12 22.44
C ASP A 284 26.31 -13.86 22.06
N ALA A 285 25.36 -14.00 22.99
CA ALA A 285 24.05 -14.59 22.70
C ALA A 285 23.26 -13.79 21.64
N LEU A 286 23.39 -12.46 21.66
CA LEU A 286 22.83 -11.59 20.62
C LEU A 286 23.50 -11.85 19.26
N ARG A 287 24.83 -11.94 19.21
CA ARG A 287 25.57 -12.19 17.98
C ARG A 287 25.20 -13.54 17.35
N GLU A 288 25.21 -14.62 18.14
CA GLU A 288 24.77 -15.93 17.67
C GLU A 288 23.33 -15.93 17.12
N GLN A 289 22.45 -15.12 17.72
CA GLN A 289 21.10 -15.05 17.22
C GLN A 289 20.99 -14.25 15.92
N ILE A 290 21.79 -13.18 15.75
CA ILE A 290 21.84 -12.43 14.49
C ILE A 290 22.28 -13.36 13.34
N GLU A 291 23.31 -14.19 13.55
CA GLU A 291 23.76 -15.16 12.54
C GLU A 291 22.63 -16.15 12.15
N ARG A 292 21.89 -16.65 13.15
CA ARG A 292 20.72 -17.52 12.89
C ARG A 292 19.60 -16.81 12.14
N ASP A 293 19.35 -15.53 12.45
CA ASP A 293 18.34 -14.71 11.77
C ASP A 293 18.75 -14.44 10.31
N GLU A 294 20.06 -14.26 10.04
CA GLU A 294 20.58 -14.11 8.68
C GLU A 294 20.39 -15.38 7.85
N ASP A 295 20.74 -16.54 8.39
CA ASP A 295 20.54 -17.83 7.73
C ASP A 295 19.05 -18.08 7.43
N ALA A 296 18.18 -17.81 8.41
CA ALA A 296 16.74 -17.94 8.26
C ALA A 296 16.20 -16.97 7.20
N ALA A 297 16.68 -15.71 7.19
CA ALA A 297 16.28 -14.73 6.19
C ALA A 297 16.72 -15.14 4.78
N LEU A 298 17.95 -15.62 4.61
CA LEU A 298 18.43 -16.13 3.31
C LEU A 298 17.57 -17.29 2.80
N ALA A 299 17.19 -18.22 3.69
CA ALA A 299 16.31 -19.33 3.33
C ALA A 299 14.90 -18.84 2.94
N SER A 300 14.32 -17.91 3.73
CA SER A 300 13.02 -17.30 3.47
C SER A 300 13.01 -16.52 2.15
N LEU A 301 14.05 -15.73 1.87
CA LEU A 301 14.16 -14.96 0.63
C LEU A 301 14.25 -15.84 -0.62
N ARG A 302 14.94 -16.99 -0.54
CA ARG A 302 14.98 -17.94 -1.64
C ARG A 302 13.60 -18.54 -1.94
N LYS A 303 12.85 -18.89 -0.89
CA LYS A 303 11.48 -19.41 -1.00
C LYS A 303 10.51 -18.32 -1.46
N GLY A 304 10.53 -17.17 -0.80
CA GLY A 304 9.62 -16.06 -1.09
C GLY A 304 9.73 -15.53 -2.52
N ARG A 305 10.94 -15.52 -3.12
CA ARG A 305 11.10 -15.16 -4.52
C ARG A 305 10.38 -16.13 -5.47
N ALA A 306 10.40 -17.42 -5.15
CA ALA A 306 9.69 -18.42 -5.95
C ALA A 306 8.17 -18.32 -5.77
N ASP A 307 7.69 -18.14 -4.53
CA ASP A 307 6.27 -18.10 -4.19
C ASP A 307 5.56 -16.80 -4.61
N LEU A 308 6.30 -15.69 -4.68
CA LEU A 308 5.77 -14.35 -4.99
C LEU A 308 6.17 -13.86 -6.38
N ASN A 309 6.89 -14.65 -7.18
CA ASN A 309 7.41 -14.28 -8.51
C ASN A 309 8.25 -12.97 -8.48
N LEU A 310 9.10 -12.79 -7.45
CA LEU A 310 9.96 -11.62 -7.25
C LEU A 310 11.34 -11.75 -7.93
#